data_29129150d64f45ed9061190b1433d130
#
_entry.id   29129150d64f45ed9061190b1433d130
#
_cell.length_a   1.000
_cell.length_b   1.000
_cell.length_c   1.000
_cell.angle_alpha   90.00
_cell.angle_beta   90.00
_cell.angle_gamma   90.00
#
_symmetry.space_group_name_H-M   'P 1'
#
loop_
_entity.id
_entity.type
_entity.pdbx_description
1 polymer ?
#
loop_
_entity_poly.entity_id
_entity_poly.type
_entity_poly.pdbx_seq_one_letter_code
_entity_poly.pdbx_strand_id
1 'polypeptide(L)'
;MTRQDPHPTLSAAIALQPELAARAAEMEDVRRLPADLAAKLAEAGLFRMVTPSEYGGLECSPIQIVNAIEAVAEANASAGWCVMIGATTAMNAAYMSPEMAKQVYDDPLTITGGVFAPMGKAIVDGDDYIVTGRWQWGSGSANCTWLCGGAMLFEDGQMKMLPSGRPDARMMVFLASESELHDTWHVMGLKGTGSGDISVEGIRVPKSRSVSLVTDTPHVSGALYKFPAFGLLSLGVAATALGNAKGALNAFIELGFVKKSQGSRKTLGERGVIQAETAELMAKFRAARAYLYDEIDQTWDVAQHSDEIPIERRAA
;
A
#
# COMPACT_ATOMS: atom_id res chain seq x y z
N MET A 1 -12.26 7.45 28.01
CA MET A 1 -11.51 7.62 26.77
C MET A 1 -11.87 8.95 26.16
N THR A 2 -11.05 9.96 26.31
CA THR A 2 -11.14 11.22 25.60
C THR A 2 -11.00 10.93 24.12
N ARG A 3 -12.00 11.28 23.30
CA ARG A 3 -11.85 11.27 21.84
C ARG A 3 -10.69 12.23 21.51
N GLN A 4 -9.52 11.69 21.24
CA GLN A 4 -8.48 12.47 20.56
C GLN A 4 -9.03 12.83 19.17
N ASP A 5 -8.78 14.05 18.74
CA ASP A 5 -9.11 14.45 17.37
C ASP A 5 -8.44 13.47 16.37
N PRO A 6 -9.15 13.07 15.31
CA PRO A 6 -8.59 12.13 14.37
C PRO A 6 -7.31 12.70 13.74
N HIS A 7 -6.32 11.83 13.52
CA HIS A 7 -5.07 12.23 12.83
C HIS A 7 -5.39 12.93 11.50
N PRO A 8 -4.62 13.95 11.08
CA PRO A 8 -4.89 14.71 9.85
C PRO A 8 -5.09 13.84 8.59
N THR A 9 -4.32 12.75 8.44
CA THR A 9 -4.47 11.81 7.32
C THR A 9 -5.82 11.11 7.31
N LEU A 10 -6.35 10.71 8.47
CA LEU A 10 -7.68 10.12 8.57
C LEU A 10 -8.76 11.16 8.23
N SER A 11 -8.64 12.37 8.75
CA SER A 11 -9.58 13.46 8.45
C SER A 11 -9.61 13.78 6.95
N ALA A 12 -8.44 13.83 6.31
CA ALA A 12 -8.31 14.05 4.88
C ALA A 12 -8.87 12.89 4.05
N ALA A 13 -8.60 11.64 4.46
CA ALA A 13 -9.18 10.46 3.83
C ALA A 13 -10.71 10.47 3.86
N ILE A 14 -11.31 10.80 5.02
CA ILE A 14 -12.76 10.91 5.19
C ILE A 14 -13.33 12.04 4.31
N ALA A 15 -12.65 13.18 4.23
CA ALA A 15 -13.10 14.31 3.40
C ALA A 15 -13.15 13.97 1.91
N LEU A 16 -12.28 13.07 1.44
CA LEU A 16 -12.24 12.61 0.04
C LEU A 16 -13.25 11.49 -0.28
N GLN A 17 -13.83 10.82 0.71
CA GLN A 17 -14.76 9.70 0.50
C GLN A 17 -15.90 10.02 -0.47
N PRO A 18 -16.63 11.15 -0.35
CA PRO A 18 -17.74 11.44 -1.25
C PRO A 18 -17.32 11.53 -2.73
N GLU A 19 -16.17 12.12 -3.01
CA GLU A 19 -15.66 12.26 -4.38
C GLU A 19 -15.18 10.90 -4.92
N LEU A 20 -14.46 10.12 -4.12
CA LEU A 20 -14.01 8.77 -4.49
C LEU A 20 -15.18 7.84 -4.81
N ALA A 21 -16.24 7.88 -4.01
CA ALA A 21 -17.46 7.10 -4.24
C ALA A 21 -18.20 7.55 -5.51
N ALA A 22 -18.34 8.86 -5.71
CA ALA A 22 -19.05 9.41 -6.88
C ALA A 22 -18.36 9.09 -8.22
N ARG A 23 -17.02 8.92 -8.20
CA ARG A 23 -16.20 8.66 -9.39
C ARG A 23 -15.81 7.17 -9.55
N ALA A 24 -16.47 6.26 -8.83
CA ALA A 24 -16.18 4.83 -8.89
C ALA A 24 -16.34 4.26 -10.31
N ALA A 25 -17.39 4.61 -11.02
CA ALA A 25 -17.64 4.17 -12.40
C ALA A 25 -16.54 4.66 -13.37
N GLU A 26 -16.11 5.91 -13.23
CA GLU A 26 -14.99 6.46 -14.02
C GLU A 26 -13.70 5.65 -13.80
N MET A 27 -13.35 5.36 -12.55
CA MET A 27 -12.17 4.55 -12.22
C MET A 27 -12.24 3.15 -12.84
N GLU A 28 -13.43 2.54 -12.89
CA GLU A 28 -13.63 1.24 -13.54
C GLU A 28 -13.51 1.32 -15.05
N ASP A 29 -14.07 2.35 -15.67
CA ASP A 29 -14.07 2.55 -17.12
C ASP A 29 -12.65 2.81 -17.65
N VAL A 30 -11.90 3.71 -16.99
CA VAL A 30 -10.52 4.01 -17.37
C VAL A 30 -9.52 2.98 -16.84
N ARG A 31 -9.96 2.05 -16.01
CA ARG A 31 -9.17 0.98 -15.39
C ARG A 31 -7.91 1.47 -14.68
N ARG A 32 -7.97 2.63 -14.04
CA ARG A 32 -6.89 3.24 -13.23
C ARG A 32 -7.46 4.33 -12.35
N LEU A 33 -6.70 4.71 -11.34
CA LEU A 33 -6.97 5.90 -10.55
C LEU A 33 -6.73 7.15 -11.43
N PRO A 34 -7.73 8.03 -11.66
CA PRO A 34 -7.55 9.27 -12.39
C PRO A 34 -6.46 10.15 -11.79
N ALA A 35 -5.67 10.81 -12.63
CA ALA A 35 -4.50 11.57 -12.19
C ALA A 35 -4.84 12.71 -11.22
N ASP A 36 -5.97 13.37 -11.40
CA ASP A 36 -6.44 14.44 -10.51
C ASP A 36 -6.85 13.90 -9.13
N LEU A 37 -7.45 12.69 -9.05
CA LEU A 37 -7.72 12.03 -7.77
C LEU A 37 -6.42 11.59 -7.09
N ALA A 38 -5.47 11.06 -7.86
CA ALA A 38 -4.15 10.71 -7.33
C ALA A 38 -3.44 11.94 -6.75
N ALA A 39 -3.50 13.10 -7.43
CA ALA A 39 -2.96 14.36 -6.96
C ALA A 39 -3.61 14.80 -5.63
N LYS A 40 -4.95 14.75 -5.52
CA LYS A 40 -5.65 15.08 -4.28
C LYS A 40 -5.27 14.17 -3.11
N LEU A 41 -5.09 12.87 -3.36
CA LEU A 41 -4.62 11.93 -2.35
C LEU A 41 -3.16 12.21 -1.94
N ALA A 42 -2.32 12.67 -2.89
CA ALA A 42 -0.94 13.09 -2.63
C ALA A 42 -0.91 14.39 -1.79
N GLU A 43 -1.69 15.39 -2.17
CA GLU A 43 -1.87 16.66 -1.43
C GLU A 43 -2.35 16.41 0.02
N ALA A 44 -3.20 15.40 0.20
CA ALA A 44 -3.65 14.93 1.52
C ALA A 44 -2.55 14.18 2.31
N GLY A 45 -1.35 13.99 1.77
CA GLY A 45 -0.22 13.31 2.39
C GLY A 45 -0.35 11.79 2.47
N LEU A 46 -1.37 11.18 1.83
CA LEU A 46 -1.69 9.77 1.99
C LEU A 46 -0.62 8.83 1.40
N PHE A 47 0.16 9.29 0.42
CA PHE A 47 1.29 8.53 -0.12
C PHE A 47 2.60 8.69 0.68
N ARG A 48 2.64 9.61 1.64
CA ARG A 48 3.83 9.91 2.46
C ARG A 48 3.69 9.48 3.92
N MET A 49 2.68 8.70 4.25
CA MET A 49 2.41 8.25 5.62
C MET A 49 3.57 7.45 6.23
N VAL A 50 4.32 6.71 5.41
CA VAL A 50 5.44 5.86 5.86
C VAL A 50 6.81 6.50 5.59
N THR A 51 6.87 7.54 4.77
CA THR A 51 8.12 8.27 4.49
C THR A 51 8.65 8.89 5.79
N PRO A 52 9.97 8.80 6.06
CA PRO A 52 10.59 9.46 7.21
C PRO A 52 10.35 10.98 7.23
N SER A 53 10.16 11.52 8.42
CA SER A 53 9.98 12.96 8.64
C SER A 53 11.18 13.78 8.15
N GLU A 54 12.40 13.23 8.23
CA GLU A 54 13.64 13.81 7.71
C GLU A 54 13.61 14.07 6.19
N TYR A 55 12.76 13.33 5.46
CA TYR A 55 12.56 13.46 4.00
C TYR A 55 11.18 14.05 3.66
N GLY A 56 10.61 14.82 4.60
CA GLY A 56 9.31 15.48 4.43
C GLY A 56 8.11 14.54 4.49
N GLY A 57 8.27 13.34 5.02
CA GLY A 57 7.20 12.39 5.27
C GLY A 57 6.43 12.66 6.55
N LEU A 58 5.38 11.87 6.78
CA LEU A 58 4.51 12.01 7.95
C LEU A 58 4.88 11.05 9.07
N GLU A 59 5.64 10.00 8.79
CA GLU A 59 6.11 8.99 9.76
C GLU A 59 4.99 8.54 10.70
N CYS A 60 3.82 8.27 10.12
CA CYS A 60 2.61 7.89 10.85
C CYS A 60 2.81 6.57 11.60
N SER A 61 2.17 6.44 12.76
CA SER A 61 2.09 5.13 13.43
C SER A 61 1.30 4.12 12.58
N PRO A 62 1.53 2.80 12.75
CA PRO A 62 0.82 1.78 11.99
C PRO A 62 -0.71 1.90 12.09
N ILE A 63 -1.24 2.28 13.26
CA ILE A 63 -2.68 2.48 13.45
C ILE A 63 -3.22 3.67 12.63
N GLN A 64 -2.44 4.76 12.51
CA GLN A 64 -2.81 5.92 11.71
C GLN A 64 -2.82 5.58 10.21
N ILE A 65 -1.82 4.80 9.76
CA ILE A 65 -1.72 4.31 8.38
C ILE A 65 -2.94 3.44 8.04
N VAL A 66 -3.23 2.45 8.88
CA VAL A 66 -4.35 1.52 8.68
C VAL A 66 -5.69 2.25 8.67
N ASN A 67 -5.91 3.20 9.60
CA ASN A 67 -7.13 4.01 9.65
C ASN A 67 -7.35 4.80 8.35
N ALA A 68 -6.31 5.44 7.82
CA ALA A 68 -6.41 6.24 6.60
C ALA A 68 -6.69 5.36 5.37
N ILE A 69 -5.97 4.22 5.23
CA ILE A 69 -6.19 3.27 4.14
C ILE A 69 -7.59 2.67 4.21
N GLU A 70 -8.03 2.23 5.40
CA GLU A 70 -9.39 1.69 5.63
C GLU A 70 -10.46 2.71 5.21
N ALA A 71 -10.30 3.99 5.57
CA ALA A 71 -11.24 5.04 5.21
C ALA A 71 -11.31 5.29 3.69
N VAL A 72 -10.16 5.34 2.99
CA VAL A 72 -10.15 5.47 1.52
C VAL A 72 -10.81 4.26 0.87
N ALA A 73 -10.46 3.04 1.33
CA ALA A 73 -10.96 1.79 0.78
C ALA A 73 -12.46 1.56 1.03
N GLU A 74 -13.03 2.12 2.11
CA GLU A 74 -14.47 2.12 2.38
C GLU A 74 -15.25 2.83 1.26
N ALA A 75 -14.72 3.94 0.78
CA ALA A 75 -15.34 4.69 -0.32
C ALA A 75 -15.06 4.07 -1.69
N ASN A 76 -13.81 3.62 -1.91
CA ASN A 76 -13.39 2.96 -3.15
C ASN A 76 -12.17 2.06 -2.90
N ALA A 77 -12.34 0.76 -3.03
CA ALA A 77 -11.29 -0.22 -2.77
C ALA A 77 -10.08 -0.09 -3.71
N SER A 78 -10.27 0.33 -4.96
CA SER A 78 -9.17 0.56 -5.91
C SER A 78 -8.30 1.74 -5.48
N ALA A 79 -8.92 2.85 -5.06
CA ALA A 79 -8.20 4.00 -4.53
C ALA A 79 -7.46 3.64 -3.23
N GLY A 80 -8.11 2.91 -2.31
CA GLY A 80 -7.49 2.42 -1.07
C GLY A 80 -6.29 1.52 -1.34
N TRP A 81 -6.38 0.65 -2.34
CA TRP A 81 -5.27 -0.20 -2.77
C TRP A 81 -4.10 0.63 -3.34
N CYS A 82 -4.36 1.62 -4.18
CA CYS A 82 -3.31 2.51 -4.71
C CYS A 82 -2.62 3.30 -3.58
N VAL A 83 -3.39 3.83 -2.63
CA VAL A 83 -2.83 4.52 -1.44
C VAL A 83 -1.96 3.55 -0.63
N MET A 84 -2.43 2.34 -0.38
CA MET A 84 -1.68 1.31 0.33
C MET A 84 -0.34 1.02 -0.35
N ILE A 85 -0.35 0.74 -1.67
CA ILE A 85 0.88 0.45 -2.42
C ILE A 85 1.85 1.64 -2.37
N GLY A 86 1.38 2.86 -2.66
CA GLY A 86 2.24 4.04 -2.66
C GLY A 86 2.82 4.35 -1.28
N ALA A 87 1.98 4.34 -0.24
CA ALA A 87 2.42 4.59 1.13
C ALA A 87 3.44 3.55 1.62
N THR A 88 3.17 2.25 1.38
CA THR A 88 4.09 1.19 1.84
C THR A 88 5.37 1.13 1.01
N THR A 89 5.33 1.44 -0.29
CA THR A 89 6.54 1.56 -1.12
C THR A 89 7.44 2.69 -0.63
N ALA A 90 6.87 3.75 -0.09
CA ALA A 90 7.61 4.89 0.45
C ALA A 90 8.49 4.53 1.68
N MET A 91 8.31 3.36 2.28
CA MET A 91 9.20 2.81 3.32
C MET A 91 10.64 2.64 2.80
N ASN A 92 10.83 2.42 1.50
CA ASN A 92 12.16 2.32 0.90
C ASN A 92 13.03 3.56 1.20
N ALA A 93 12.42 4.73 1.44
CA ALA A 93 13.13 5.94 1.83
C ALA A 93 13.98 5.78 3.09
N ALA A 94 13.53 4.96 4.05
CA ALA A 94 14.27 4.70 5.27
C ALA A 94 15.56 3.89 5.06
N TYR A 95 15.63 3.13 3.97
CA TYR A 95 16.73 2.20 3.65
C TYR A 95 17.64 2.71 2.53
N MET A 96 17.25 3.76 1.81
CA MET A 96 18.13 4.44 0.85
C MET A 96 19.19 5.25 1.57
N SER A 97 20.30 5.58 0.89
CA SER A 97 21.19 6.62 1.40
C SER A 97 20.40 7.92 1.60
N PRO A 98 20.73 8.73 2.63
CA PRO A 98 20.00 9.99 2.90
C PRO A 98 19.94 10.94 1.70
N GLU A 99 20.98 10.97 0.89
CA GLU A 99 21.04 11.78 -0.33
C GLU A 99 20.01 11.31 -1.36
N MET A 100 19.96 9.99 -1.60
CA MET A 100 19.01 9.41 -2.57
C MET A 100 17.56 9.49 -2.09
N ALA A 101 17.32 9.28 -0.78
CA ALA A 101 15.99 9.45 -0.21
C ALA A 101 15.47 10.88 -0.41
N LYS A 102 16.32 11.90 -0.18
CA LYS A 102 15.98 13.30 -0.46
C LYS A 102 15.68 13.53 -1.93
N GLN A 103 16.50 12.98 -2.85
CA GLN A 103 16.28 13.14 -4.28
C GLN A 103 14.94 12.54 -4.73
N VAL A 104 14.57 11.36 -4.22
CA VAL A 104 13.32 10.68 -4.57
C VAL A 104 12.10 11.40 -4.00
N TYR A 105 12.21 11.94 -2.78
CA TYR A 105 11.10 12.52 -2.03
C TYR A 105 11.17 14.04 -1.86
N ASP A 106 11.98 14.75 -2.67
CA ASP A 106 12.11 16.21 -2.67
C ASP A 106 10.77 16.89 -2.98
N ASP A 107 10.05 16.40 -4.00
CA ASP A 107 8.72 16.88 -4.30
C ASP A 107 7.70 16.28 -3.30
N PRO A 108 6.96 17.12 -2.53
CA PRO A 108 5.95 16.67 -1.58
C PRO A 108 4.81 15.87 -2.23
N LEU A 109 4.60 15.97 -3.53
CA LEU A 109 3.58 15.25 -4.28
C LEU A 109 4.09 13.96 -4.92
N THR A 110 5.33 13.57 -4.67
CA THR A 110 5.89 12.31 -5.18
C THR A 110 5.04 11.13 -4.77
N ILE A 111 4.63 10.34 -5.76
CA ILE A 111 4.00 9.04 -5.59
C ILE A 111 5.01 7.98 -6.03
N THR A 112 5.28 7.03 -5.16
CA THR A 112 6.11 5.87 -5.45
C THR A 112 5.24 4.61 -5.53
N GLY A 113 5.66 3.64 -6.31
CA GLY A 113 4.97 2.35 -6.45
C GLY A 113 5.91 1.30 -6.99
N GLY A 114 5.41 0.11 -7.21
CA GLY A 114 6.19 -0.96 -7.81
C GLY A 114 5.81 -2.35 -7.34
N VAL A 115 6.69 -3.31 -7.63
CA VAL A 115 6.44 -4.73 -7.35
C VAL A 115 7.61 -5.32 -6.57
N PHE A 116 7.32 -5.85 -5.39
CA PHE A 116 8.33 -6.40 -4.49
C PHE A 116 8.93 -7.73 -4.99
N ALA A 117 8.16 -8.53 -5.75
CA ALA A 117 8.60 -9.83 -6.23
C ALA A 117 9.88 -9.71 -7.07
N PRO A 118 10.94 -10.53 -6.81
CA PRO A 118 12.24 -10.39 -7.47
C PRO A 118 12.24 -11.03 -8.88
N MET A 119 11.40 -10.51 -9.76
CA MET A 119 11.24 -11.00 -11.14
C MET A 119 12.24 -10.38 -12.12
N GLY A 120 12.94 -9.31 -11.70
CA GLY A 120 13.99 -8.67 -12.48
C GLY A 120 15.37 -9.32 -12.29
N LYS A 121 16.28 -8.96 -13.18
CA LYS A 121 17.71 -9.26 -13.13
C LYS A 121 18.48 -7.96 -13.03
N ALA A 122 19.39 -7.85 -12.05
CA ALA A 122 20.27 -6.70 -11.85
C ALA A 122 21.73 -7.19 -11.90
N ILE A 123 22.47 -6.76 -12.92
CA ILE A 123 23.87 -7.13 -13.12
C ILE A 123 24.74 -6.03 -12.51
N VAL A 124 25.68 -6.41 -11.66
CA VAL A 124 26.67 -5.48 -11.06
C VAL A 124 27.56 -4.90 -12.16
N ASP A 125 27.63 -3.57 -12.24
CA ASP A 125 28.50 -2.84 -13.18
C ASP A 125 29.12 -1.62 -12.47
N GLY A 126 30.26 -1.81 -11.85
CA GLY A 126 30.92 -0.78 -11.04
C GLY A 126 30.05 -0.35 -9.86
N ASP A 127 29.69 0.93 -9.79
CA ASP A 127 28.84 1.51 -8.75
C ASP A 127 27.34 1.46 -9.08
N ASP A 128 26.99 0.84 -10.20
CA ASP A 128 25.63 0.71 -10.69
C ASP A 128 25.17 -0.75 -10.80
N TYR A 129 23.91 -0.91 -11.10
CA TYR A 129 23.29 -2.13 -11.62
C TYR A 129 22.73 -1.86 -13.01
N ILE A 130 22.92 -2.83 -13.93
CA ILE A 130 22.19 -2.87 -15.21
C ILE A 130 20.96 -3.73 -14.97
N VAL A 131 19.79 -3.12 -15.04
CA VAL A 131 18.52 -3.73 -14.64
C VAL A 131 17.66 -4.03 -15.86
N THR A 132 17.22 -5.26 -15.97
CA THR A 132 16.21 -5.71 -16.93
C THR A 132 15.16 -6.52 -16.18
N GLY A 133 13.88 -6.26 -16.42
CA GLY A 133 12.81 -7.01 -15.78
C GLY A 133 11.42 -6.65 -16.29
N ARG A 134 10.48 -7.54 -16.03
CA ARG A 134 9.06 -7.32 -16.23
C ARG A 134 8.32 -7.82 -14.99
N TRP A 135 7.59 -6.92 -14.37
CA TRP A 135 6.86 -7.18 -13.13
C TRP A 135 5.37 -7.07 -13.38
N GLN A 136 4.64 -8.12 -13.03
CA GLN A 136 3.18 -8.12 -13.07
C GLN A 136 2.61 -7.39 -11.85
N TRP A 137 1.40 -6.84 -12.01
CA TRP A 137 0.61 -6.23 -10.95
C TRP A 137 1.20 -4.94 -10.38
N GLY A 138 1.70 -4.06 -11.23
CA GLY A 138 2.17 -2.72 -10.87
C GLY A 138 1.04 -1.76 -10.53
N SER A 139 0.36 -1.98 -9.40
CA SER A 139 -0.79 -1.18 -8.98
C SER A 139 -0.43 0.30 -8.81
N GLY A 140 -1.27 1.18 -9.37
CA GLY A 140 -1.10 2.63 -9.26
C GLY A 140 0.07 3.22 -10.08
N SER A 141 0.81 2.39 -10.83
CA SER A 141 2.04 2.79 -11.54
C SER A 141 1.87 3.97 -12.49
N ALA A 142 0.68 4.11 -13.09
CA ALA A 142 0.40 5.21 -14.02
C ALA A 142 0.45 6.62 -13.38
N ASN A 143 0.40 6.70 -12.05
CA ASN A 143 0.46 7.95 -11.29
C ASN A 143 1.80 8.13 -10.54
N CYS A 144 2.73 7.18 -10.68
CA CYS A 144 4.00 7.23 -9.96
C CYS A 144 5.02 8.07 -10.70
N THR A 145 5.81 8.85 -9.94
CA THR A 145 7.02 9.53 -10.42
C THR A 145 8.22 8.58 -10.37
N TRP A 146 8.26 7.75 -9.34
CA TRP A 146 9.29 6.73 -9.14
C TRP A 146 8.65 5.37 -9.00
N LEU A 147 9.26 4.38 -9.64
CA LEU A 147 8.85 2.99 -9.56
C LEU A 147 9.98 2.15 -8.96
N CYS A 148 9.61 1.00 -8.43
CA CYS A 148 10.59 0.02 -8.01
C CYS A 148 10.19 -1.39 -8.47
N GLY A 149 11.21 -2.21 -8.72
CA GLY A 149 11.03 -3.60 -9.08
C GLY A 149 12.04 -4.48 -8.35
N GLY A 150 11.55 -5.57 -7.76
CA GLY A 150 12.43 -6.56 -7.15
C GLY A 150 13.28 -7.25 -8.22
N ALA A 151 14.59 -7.34 -7.99
CA ALA A 151 15.53 -7.99 -8.91
C ALA A 151 16.53 -8.86 -8.16
N MET A 152 16.88 -9.99 -8.75
CA MET A 152 17.98 -10.83 -8.29
C MET A 152 19.31 -10.28 -8.78
N LEU A 153 20.32 -10.23 -7.92
CA LEU A 153 21.64 -9.73 -8.25
C LEU A 153 22.48 -10.78 -8.99
N PHE A 154 23.23 -10.31 -9.99
CA PHE A 154 24.19 -11.11 -10.74
C PHE A 154 25.53 -10.37 -10.78
N GLU A 155 26.63 -11.12 -10.59
CA GLU A 155 28.00 -10.65 -10.68
C GLU A 155 28.82 -11.70 -11.38
N ASP A 156 29.68 -11.33 -12.33
CA ASP A 156 30.50 -12.25 -13.17
C ASP A 156 29.69 -13.38 -13.82
N GLY A 157 28.47 -13.08 -14.24
CA GLY A 157 27.56 -14.02 -14.90
C GLY A 157 26.82 -14.98 -13.95
N GLN A 158 27.10 -14.94 -12.65
CA GLN A 158 26.49 -15.81 -11.64
C GLN A 158 25.52 -15.06 -10.75
N MET A 159 24.46 -15.75 -10.29
CA MET A 159 23.53 -15.22 -9.30
C MET A 159 24.24 -15.06 -7.95
N LYS A 160 24.15 -13.89 -7.34
CA LYS A 160 24.67 -13.65 -5.99
C LYS A 160 23.79 -14.34 -4.96
N MET A 161 24.43 -14.98 -4.01
CA MET A 161 23.76 -15.68 -2.92
C MET A 161 24.11 -15.04 -1.59
N LEU A 162 23.11 -14.92 -0.72
CA LEU A 162 23.30 -14.54 0.68
C LEU A 162 23.98 -15.68 1.46
N PRO A 163 24.63 -15.41 2.61
CA PRO A 163 25.19 -16.45 3.47
C PRO A 163 24.18 -17.51 3.92
N SER A 164 22.88 -17.17 3.90
CA SER A 164 21.78 -18.08 4.18
C SER A 164 21.49 -19.11 3.07
N GLY A 165 22.17 -19.02 1.92
CA GLY A 165 21.91 -19.85 0.73
C GLY A 165 20.71 -19.41 -0.10
N ARG A 166 20.11 -18.24 0.20
CA ARG A 166 19.04 -17.64 -0.62
C ARG A 166 19.64 -16.69 -1.65
N PRO A 167 18.98 -16.50 -2.82
CA PRO A 167 19.38 -15.46 -3.75
C PRO A 167 19.40 -14.07 -3.07
N ASP A 168 20.42 -13.28 -3.41
CA ASP A 168 20.46 -11.87 -3.02
C ASP A 168 19.52 -11.10 -3.95
N ALA A 169 18.44 -10.57 -3.38
CA ALA A 169 17.40 -9.83 -4.09
C ALA A 169 17.21 -8.44 -3.47
N ARG A 170 17.10 -7.44 -4.33
CA ARG A 170 16.95 -6.04 -3.93
C ARG A 170 15.84 -5.35 -4.72
N MET A 171 15.23 -4.35 -4.15
CA MET A 171 14.36 -3.40 -4.85
C MET A 171 15.23 -2.41 -5.62
N MET A 172 15.04 -2.33 -6.92
CA MET A 172 15.68 -1.34 -7.79
C MET A 172 14.74 -0.16 -7.98
N VAL A 173 15.16 1.05 -7.61
CA VAL A 173 14.34 2.26 -7.68
C VAL A 173 14.79 3.09 -8.89
N PHE A 174 13.86 3.38 -9.80
CA PHE A 174 14.10 4.06 -11.06
C PHE A 174 12.96 5.06 -11.38
N LEU A 175 13.20 6.01 -12.27
CA LEU A 175 12.16 6.93 -12.71
C LEU A 175 11.07 6.17 -13.48
N ALA A 176 9.81 6.54 -13.28
CA ALA A 176 8.70 5.95 -14.03
C ALA A 176 8.87 6.17 -15.55
N SER A 177 9.50 7.27 -15.96
CA SER A 177 9.83 7.57 -17.35
C SER A 177 10.87 6.65 -18.00
N GLU A 178 11.62 5.88 -17.19
CA GLU A 178 12.59 4.86 -17.67
C GLU A 178 11.92 3.50 -17.88
N SER A 179 10.62 3.37 -17.58
CA SER A 179 9.86 2.12 -17.69
C SER A 179 8.80 2.18 -18.78
N GLU A 180 8.37 1.00 -19.23
CA GLU A 180 7.20 0.81 -20.06
C GLU A 180 6.07 0.21 -19.23
N LEU A 181 4.88 0.82 -19.29
CA LEU A 181 3.66 0.33 -18.66
C LEU A 181 2.82 -0.41 -19.69
N HIS A 182 2.49 -1.67 -19.40
CA HIS A 182 1.72 -2.53 -20.29
C HIS A 182 0.26 -2.62 -19.83
N ASP A 183 -0.68 -2.45 -20.74
CA ASP A 183 -2.12 -2.57 -20.47
C ASP A 183 -2.55 -4.05 -20.41
N THR A 184 -2.21 -4.71 -19.31
CA THR A 184 -2.53 -6.12 -19.05
C THR A 184 -3.63 -6.30 -18.00
N TRP A 185 -4.15 -5.20 -17.40
CA TRP A 185 -5.09 -5.27 -16.29
C TRP A 185 -6.56 -5.32 -16.74
N HIS A 186 -7.04 -6.51 -17.15
CA HIS A 186 -8.40 -6.79 -17.56
C HIS A 186 -9.06 -7.76 -16.59
N VAL A 187 -9.70 -7.23 -15.55
CA VAL A 187 -10.17 -7.98 -14.36
C VAL A 187 -11.60 -7.64 -14.02
N MET A 188 -12.20 -8.45 -13.15
CA MET A 188 -13.57 -8.29 -12.69
C MET A 188 -13.70 -7.29 -11.53
N GLY A 189 -12.71 -7.25 -10.62
CA GLY A 189 -12.66 -6.36 -9.45
C GLY A 189 -11.36 -5.58 -9.37
N LEU A 190 -11.32 -4.51 -8.56
CA LEU A 190 -10.17 -3.62 -8.42
C LEU A 190 -9.65 -3.05 -9.75
N LYS A 191 -10.55 -2.85 -10.74
CA LYS A 191 -10.18 -2.33 -12.06
C LYS A 191 -9.43 -1.00 -11.97
N GLY A 192 -9.90 -0.09 -11.11
CA GLY A 192 -9.33 1.24 -10.91
C GLY A 192 -7.91 1.26 -10.32
N THR A 193 -7.31 0.12 -9.99
CA THR A 193 -5.91 0.07 -9.56
C THR A 193 -4.92 0.18 -10.71
N GLY A 194 -5.34 -0.13 -11.95
CA GLY A 194 -4.46 -0.12 -13.12
C GLY A 194 -3.24 -1.01 -12.96
N SER A 195 -3.43 -2.22 -12.37
CA SER A 195 -2.33 -3.13 -12.02
C SER A 195 -1.75 -3.87 -13.23
N GLY A 196 -1.45 -3.13 -14.30
CA GLY A 196 -0.74 -3.65 -15.47
C GLY A 196 0.70 -4.07 -15.16
N ASP A 197 1.38 -4.59 -16.17
CA ASP A 197 2.80 -4.94 -16.01
C ASP A 197 3.67 -3.68 -16.17
N ILE A 198 4.81 -3.71 -15.49
CA ILE A 198 5.89 -2.72 -15.62
C ILE A 198 7.10 -3.42 -16.22
N SER A 199 7.79 -2.84 -17.20
CA SER A 199 9.06 -3.38 -17.67
C SER A 199 10.14 -2.32 -17.81
N VAL A 200 11.39 -2.74 -17.66
CA VAL A 200 12.59 -1.98 -18.00
C VAL A 200 13.56 -2.89 -18.73
N GLU A 201 14.38 -2.33 -19.61
CA GLU A 201 15.38 -3.08 -20.36
C GLU A 201 16.73 -2.35 -20.32
N GLY A 202 17.70 -2.95 -19.63
CA GLY A 202 19.08 -2.47 -19.58
C GLY A 202 19.24 -1.09 -18.96
N ILE A 203 18.33 -0.64 -18.09
CA ILE A 203 18.46 0.66 -17.42
C ILE A 203 19.58 0.63 -16.38
N ARG A 204 20.20 1.78 -16.16
CA ARG A 204 21.29 1.95 -15.20
C ARG A 204 20.72 2.50 -13.87
N VAL A 205 20.83 1.71 -12.80
CA VAL A 205 20.38 2.09 -11.47
C VAL A 205 21.57 2.15 -10.51
N PRO A 206 21.91 3.31 -9.93
CA PRO A 206 22.97 3.40 -8.93
C PRO A 206 22.71 2.48 -7.72
N LYS A 207 23.77 1.88 -7.17
CA LYS A 207 23.65 1.02 -5.98
C LYS A 207 22.98 1.72 -4.80
N SER A 208 23.17 3.04 -4.69
CA SER A 208 22.52 3.89 -3.68
C SER A 208 21.00 3.99 -3.83
N ARG A 209 20.43 3.67 -5.00
CA ARG A 209 18.98 3.57 -5.26
C ARG A 209 18.47 2.13 -5.20
N SER A 210 19.23 1.21 -4.64
CA SER A 210 18.76 -0.16 -4.38
C SER A 210 18.55 -0.40 -2.90
N VAL A 211 17.49 -1.12 -2.55
CA VAL A 211 17.07 -1.37 -1.16
C VAL A 211 16.77 -2.84 -0.95
N SER A 212 17.20 -3.39 0.16
CA SER A 212 16.77 -4.72 0.62
C SER A 212 16.18 -4.63 2.01
N LEU A 213 14.87 -4.85 2.13
CA LEU A 213 14.20 -4.91 3.45
C LEU A 213 14.61 -6.15 4.26
N VAL A 214 15.43 -7.04 3.70
CA VAL A 214 15.90 -8.27 4.35
C VAL A 214 17.32 -8.12 4.91
N THR A 215 18.20 -7.40 4.19
CA THR A 215 19.63 -7.32 4.51
C THR A 215 20.09 -5.94 4.93
N ASP A 216 19.39 -4.89 4.52
CA ASP A 216 19.78 -3.53 4.87
C ASP A 216 19.17 -3.12 6.22
N THR A 217 19.83 -2.18 6.87
CA THR A 217 19.34 -1.49 8.08
C THR A 217 18.83 -0.10 7.70
N PRO A 218 17.77 0.39 8.35
CA PRO A 218 17.33 1.77 8.12
C PRO A 218 18.42 2.78 8.44
N HIS A 219 18.53 3.83 7.63
CA HIS A 219 19.40 4.99 7.87
C HIS A 219 18.78 6.00 8.84
N VAL A 220 17.51 5.83 9.18
CA VAL A 220 16.75 6.71 10.08
C VAL A 220 16.39 5.98 11.36
N SER A 221 16.23 6.74 12.44
CA SER A 221 15.82 6.21 13.75
C SER A 221 14.35 6.55 13.99
N GLY A 222 13.54 5.55 14.31
CA GLY A 222 12.13 5.76 14.63
C GLY A 222 11.44 4.45 14.93
N ALA A 223 10.42 4.47 15.77
CA ALA A 223 9.68 3.27 16.14
C ALA A 223 9.02 2.60 14.91
N LEU A 224 8.62 3.40 13.91
CA LEU A 224 8.03 2.89 12.67
C LEU A 224 8.99 1.97 11.91
N TYR A 225 10.29 2.26 11.92
CA TYR A 225 11.30 1.49 11.18
C TYR A 225 11.86 0.31 12.00
N LYS A 226 11.49 0.21 13.28
CA LYS A 226 11.64 -0.99 14.11
C LYS A 226 10.46 -1.95 13.94
N PHE A 227 9.28 -1.42 13.56
CA PHE A 227 8.09 -2.24 13.29
C PHE A 227 8.40 -3.21 12.15
N PRO A 228 7.89 -4.47 12.19
CA PRO A 228 8.19 -5.47 11.15
C PRO A 228 7.79 -4.96 9.76
N ALA A 229 8.75 -4.77 8.85
CA ALA A 229 8.52 -4.21 7.53
C ALA A 229 7.48 -5.00 6.73
N PHE A 230 7.61 -6.33 6.69
CA PHE A 230 6.63 -7.19 6.01
C PHE A 230 5.27 -7.22 6.72
N GLY A 231 5.26 -7.05 8.05
CA GLY A 231 4.03 -6.84 8.82
C GLY A 231 3.31 -5.59 8.36
N LEU A 232 4.01 -4.47 8.23
CA LEU A 232 3.42 -3.21 7.77
C LEU A 232 2.83 -3.31 6.35
N LEU A 233 3.52 -4.02 5.43
CA LEU A 233 2.97 -4.30 4.10
C LEU A 233 1.67 -5.11 4.18
N SER A 234 1.63 -6.15 5.02
CA SER A 234 0.46 -7.00 5.21
C SER A 234 -0.71 -6.24 5.85
N LEU A 235 -0.42 -5.36 6.81
CA LEU A 235 -1.43 -4.49 7.45
C LEU A 235 -2.12 -3.57 6.43
N GLY A 236 -1.39 -3.06 5.44
CA GLY A 236 -1.97 -2.25 4.36
C GLY A 236 -2.99 -3.04 3.52
N VAL A 237 -2.67 -4.31 3.21
CA VAL A 237 -3.61 -5.22 2.51
C VAL A 237 -4.85 -5.48 3.38
N ALA A 238 -4.67 -5.78 4.67
CA ALA A 238 -5.76 -6.02 5.61
C ALA A 238 -6.65 -4.78 5.78
N ALA A 239 -6.06 -3.58 5.87
CA ALA A 239 -6.79 -2.31 5.95
C ALA A 239 -7.68 -2.08 4.71
N THR A 240 -7.13 -2.34 3.52
CA THR A 240 -7.91 -2.24 2.26
C THR A 240 -9.07 -3.23 2.25
N ALA A 241 -8.84 -4.48 2.70
CA ALA A 241 -9.89 -5.49 2.78
C ALA A 241 -10.99 -5.10 3.79
N LEU A 242 -10.61 -4.57 4.96
CA LEU A 242 -11.56 -4.08 5.97
C LEU A 242 -12.38 -2.90 5.43
N GLY A 243 -11.75 -1.91 4.81
CA GLY A 243 -12.45 -0.78 4.21
C GLY A 243 -13.45 -1.22 3.15
N ASN A 244 -13.03 -2.10 2.22
CA ASN A 244 -13.91 -2.67 1.20
C ASN A 244 -15.09 -3.45 1.81
N ALA A 245 -14.84 -4.27 2.83
CA ALA A 245 -15.90 -5.01 3.52
C ALA A 245 -16.90 -4.06 4.20
N LYS A 246 -16.42 -3.00 4.84
CA LYS A 246 -17.26 -1.97 5.46
C LYS A 246 -18.12 -1.24 4.42
N GLY A 247 -17.52 -0.82 3.30
CA GLY A 247 -18.23 -0.19 2.19
C GLY A 247 -19.33 -1.10 1.62
N ALA A 248 -19.01 -2.39 1.40
CA ALA A 248 -19.97 -3.37 0.91
C ALA A 248 -21.14 -3.59 1.90
N LEU A 249 -20.85 -3.70 3.21
CA LEU A 249 -21.88 -3.84 4.24
C LEU A 249 -22.78 -2.61 4.31
N ASN A 250 -22.21 -1.41 4.24
CA ASN A 250 -22.99 -0.16 4.24
C ASN A 250 -23.89 -0.08 3.00
N ALA A 251 -23.37 -0.35 1.80
CA ALA A 251 -24.13 -0.37 0.58
C ALA A 251 -25.25 -1.43 0.60
N PHE A 252 -24.99 -2.59 1.18
CA PHE A 252 -26.02 -3.63 1.35
C PHE A 252 -27.12 -3.20 2.33
N ILE A 253 -26.77 -2.55 3.43
CA ILE A 253 -27.75 -2.03 4.41
C ILE A 253 -28.63 -0.97 3.75
N GLU A 254 -28.04 -0.02 3.01
CA GLU A 254 -28.81 1.01 2.27
C GLU A 254 -29.73 0.37 1.24
N LEU A 255 -29.26 -0.61 0.46
CA LEU A 255 -30.08 -1.37 -0.46
C LEU A 255 -31.22 -2.08 0.26
N GLY A 256 -30.99 -2.55 1.49
CA GLY A 256 -31.97 -3.24 2.33
C GLY A 256 -33.22 -2.40 2.60
N PHE A 257 -33.09 -1.09 2.69
CA PHE A 257 -34.24 -0.18 2.93
C PHE A 257 -35.14 0.00 1.71
N VAL A 258 -34.62 -0.15 0.49
CA VAL A 258 -35.37 0.18 -0.74
C VAL A 258 -35.66 -1.04 -1.61
N LYS A 259 -34.80 -2.04 -1.64
CA LYS A 259 -34.94 -3.20 -2.53
C LYS A 259 -36.00 -4.15 -2.07
N LYS A 260 -36.96 -4.47 -2.99
CA LYS A 260 -37.95 -5.54 -2.82
C LYS A 260 -37.62 -6.67 -3.80
N SER A 261 -37.76 -7.92 -3.34
CA SER A 261 -37.71 -9.07 -4.23
C SER A 261 -38.98 -9.14 -5.09
N GLN A 262 -38.87 -9.70 -6.27
CA GLN A 262 -40.04 -9.90 -7.15
C GLN A 262 -41.15 -10.66 -6.39
N GLY A 263 -42.37 -10.14 -6.46
CA GLY A 263 -43.53 -10.71 -5.77
C GLY A 263 -43.64 -10.44 -4.29
N SER A 264 -42.68 -9.71 -3.70
CA SER A 264 -42.69 -9.36 -2.26
C SER A 264 -43.22 -7.95 -2.04
N ARG A 265 -44.03 -7.79 -0.96
CA ARG A 265 -44.42 -6.47 -0.44
C ARG A 265 -43.37 -5.89 0.50
N LYS A 266 -42.53 -6.75 1.16
CA LYS A 266 -41.51 -6.37 2.10
C LYS A 266 -40.19 -6.03 1.40
N THR A 267 -39.50 -5.04 1.91
CA THR A 267 -38.09 -4.77 1.55
C THR A 267 -37.17 -5.89 2.06
N LEU A 268 -35.92 -5.90 1.59
CA LEU A 268 -34.92 -6.85 2.12
C LEU A 268 -34.70 -6.66 3.61
N GLY A 269 -34.62 -5.41 4.08
CA GLY A 269 -34.41 -5.06 5.48
C GLY A 269 -35.57 -5.43 6.42
N GLU A 270 -36.78 -5.68 5.89
CA GLU A 270 -37.94 -6.16 6.69
C GLU A 270 -37.96 -7.69 6.84
N ARG A 271 -36.96 -8.39 6.33
CA ARG A 271 -36.87 -9.86 6.39
C ARG A 271 -35.96 -10.30 7.52
N GLY A 272 -36.47 -11.09 8.47
CA GLY A 272 -35.71 -11.54 9.62
C GLY A 272 -34.44 -12.32 9.28
N VAL A 273 -34.46 -13.12 8.21
CA VAL A 273 -33.25 -13.85 7.75
C VAL A 273 -32.16 -12.88 7.29
N ILE A 274 -32.51 -11.84 6.53
CA ILE A 274 -31.54 -10.83 6.05
C ILE A 274 -30.97 -10.04 7.23
N GLN A 275 -31.83 -9.68 8.22
CA GLN A 275 -31.37 -9.00 9.43
C GLN A 275 -30.38 -9.87 10.22
N ALA A 276 -30.67 -11.18 10.40
CA ALA A 276 -29.83 -12.11 11.12
C ALA A 276 -28.47 -12.30 10.41
N GLU A 277 -28.45 -12.53 9.10
CA GLU A 277 -27.24 -12.67 8.30
C GLU A 277 -26.39 -11.38 8.32
N THR A 278 -27.03 -10.21 8.18
CA THR A 278 -26.34 -8.91 8.25
C THR A 278 -25.71 -8.69 9.63
N ALA A 279 -26.42 -9.03 10.71
CA ALA A 279 -25.90 -8.94 12.07
C ALA A 279 -24.69 -9.85 12.28
N GLU A 280 -24.73 -11.09 11.77
CA GLU A 280 -23.62 -12.04 11.84
C GLU A 280 -22.39 -11.52 11.05
N LEU A 281 -22.58 -11.04 9.83
CA LEU A 281 -21.49 -10.46 9.02
C LEU A 281 -20.88 -9.22 9.69
N MET A 282 -21.70 -8.35 10.27
CA MET A 282 -21.24 -7.20 11.02
C MET A 282 -20.44 -7.60 12.28
N ALA A 283 -20.86 -8.66 12.98
CA ALA A 283 -20.13 -9.20 14.12
C ALA A 283 -18.76 -9.74 13.70
N LYS A 284 -18.68 -10.52 12.61
CA LYS A 284 -17.42 -11.03 12.04
C LYS A 284 -16.49 -9.90 11.63
N PHE A 285 -17.01 -8.89 10.93
CA PHE A 285 -16.24 -7.70 10.55
C PHE A 285 -15.66 -6.99 11.77
N ARG A 286 -16.48 -6.71 12.77
CA ARG A 286 -16.03 -6.03 14.01
C ARG A 286 -15.01 -6.85 14.78
N ALA A 287 -15.16 -8.17 14.83
CA ALA A 287 -14.21 -9.06 15.50
C ALA A 287 -12.86 -9.06 14.80
N ALA A 288 -12.84 -9.19 13.45
CA ALA A 288 -11.61 -9.14 12.67
C ALA A 288 -10.90 -7.78 12.82
N ARG A 289 -11.66 -6.69 12.76
CA ARG A 289 -11.12 -5.35 12.93
C ARG A 289 -10.55 -5.14 14.34
N ALA A 290 -11.27 -5.55 15.37
CA ALA A 290 -10.82 -5.41 16.75
C ALA A 290 -9.53 -6.19 17.01
N TYR A 291 -9.42 -7.42 16.51
CA TYR A 291 -8.22 -8.23 16.61
C TYR A 291 -7.02 -7.56 15.92
N LEU A 292 -7.17 -7.14 14.66
CA LEU A 292 -6.11 -6.48 13.91
C LEU A 292 -5.59 -5.23 14.63
N TYR A 293 -6.50 -4.40 15.13
CA TYR A 293 -6.17 -3.14 15.80
C TYR A 293 -5.47 -3.37 17.14
N ASP A 294 -5.91 -4.38 17.89
CA ASP A 294 -5.28 -4.77 19.15
C ASP A 294 -3.83 -5.26 18.95
N GLU A 295 -3.59 -6.12 17.94
CA GLU A 295 -2.25 -6.60 17.61
C GLU A 295 -1.33 -5.49 17.10
N ILE A 296 -1.86 -4.53 16.35
CA ILE A 296 -1.12 -3.34 15.92
C ILE A 296 -0.68 -2.52 17.14
N ASP A 297 -1.60 -2.21 18.05
CA ASP A 297 -1.34 -1.39 19.22
C ASP A 297 -0.29 -2.04 20.13
N GLN A 298 -0.43 -3.35 20.39
CA GLN A 298 0.53 -4.10 21.20
C GLN A 298 1.92 -4.17 20.55
N THR A 299 1.99 -4.39 19.23
CA THR A 299 3.27 -4.45 18.52
C THR A 299 3.92 -3.07 18.44
N TRP A 300 3.11 -2.01 18.27
CA TRP A 300 3.56 -0.63 18.25
C TRP A 300 4.12 -0.19 19.60
N ASP A 301 3.47 -0.57 20.71
CA ASP A 301 3.99 -0.30 22.06
C ASP A 301 5.38 -0.91 22.25
N VAL A 302 5.59 -2.16 21.82
CA VAL A 302 6.92 -2.80 21.84
C VAL A 302 7.92 -2.04 20.96
N ALA A 303 7.54 -1.63 19.75
CA ALA A 303 8.44 -0.89 18.85
C ALA A 303 8.90 0.46 19.42
N GLN A 304 8.06 1.11 20.24
CA GLN A 304 8.40 2.37 20.89
C GLN A 304 9.36 2.21 22.07
N HIS A 305 9.33 1.08 22.77
CA HIS A 305 10.04 0.90 24.02
C HIS A 305 11.16 -0.15 23.97
N SER A 306 11.30 -0.87 22.85
CA SER A 306 12.29 -1.94 22.67
C SER A 306 13.07 -1.75 21.37
N ASP A 307 14.30 -2.27 21.33
CA ASP A 307 15.10 -2.29 20.11
C ASP A 307 14.79 -3.50 19.22
N GLU A 308 14.15 -4.54 19.78
CA GLU A 308 13.77 -5.75 19.05
C GLU A 308 12.29 -6.08 19.27
N ILE A 309 11.61 -6.48 18.20
CA ILE A 309 10.27 -7.02 18.25
C ILE A 309 10.37 -8.55 18.44
N PRO A 310 9.82 -9.11 19.53
CA PRO A 310 9.81 -10.55 19.76
C PRO A 310 9.15 -11.32 18.60
N ILE A 311 9.63 -12.56 18.36
CA ILE A 311 9.16 -13.38 17.23
C ILE A 311 7.67 -13.68 17.32
N GLU A 312 7.15 -13.82 18.52
CA GLU A 312 5.72 -14.04 18.79
C GLU A 312 4.86 -12.88 18.28
N ARG A 313 5.38 -11.64 18.40
CA ARG A 313 4.72 -10.44 17.87
C ARG A 313 4.86 -10.26 16.37
N ARG A 314 5.91 -10.82 15.78
CA ARG A 314 6.08 -10.84 14.31
C ARG A 314 5.17 -11.85 13.64
N ALA A 315 4.73 -12.88 14.39
CA ALA A 315 3.92 -13.99 13.90
C ALA A 315 2.41 -13.77 14.12
N ALA A 316 2.02 -12.86 14.99
CA ALA A 316 0.62 -12.52 15.26
C ALA A 316 0.01 -11.66 14.18
#